data_984536617ba315b3f9615e9b6ea983cd
#
_entry.id   984536617ba315b3f9615e9b6ea983cd
#
_cell.length_a   1.000
_cell.length_b   1.000
_cell.length_c   1.000
_cell.angle_alpha   90.00
_cell.angle_beta   90.00
_cell.angle_gamma   90.00
#
_symmetry.space_group_name_H-M   'P 1'
#
loop_
_entity.id
_entity.type
_entity.pdbx_description
1 polymer ?
#
loop_
_entity_poly.entity_id
_entity_poly.type
_entity_poly.pdbx_seq_one_letter_code
_entity_poly.pdbx_strand_id
1 'polypeptide(L)'
;MAQEYYIGFDLGSSSVKVAIVDALTGENILSLHEPKHEMSILSEQIDWAEQNPEDWWTYICKGTKRAINESKIDASRIKAIGISYQMHGLVIVDKKMQPLRNSIIWCDSRAVSIGKKAFENLTTKRC
;
A
#
# COMPACT_ATOMS: atom_id res chain seq x y z
N MET A 1 -31.05 0.09 -15.64
CA MET A 1 -29.92 1.03 -15.46
C MET A 1 -28.63 0.29 -15.78
N ALA A 2 -27.63 0.97 -16.31
CA ALA A 2 -26.37 0.33 -16.63
C ALA A 2 -25.57 0.03 -15.34
N GLN A 3 -25.00 -1.17 -15.23
CA GLN A 3 -24.24 -1.61 -14.06
C GLN A 3 -23.03 -0.72 -13.79
N GLU A 4 -22.83 -0.29 -12.54
CA GLU A 4 -21.72 0.56 -12.10
C GLU A 4 -20.87 -0.20 -11.09
N TYR A 5 -19.61 0.22 -10.91
CA TYR A 5 -18.63 -0.50 -10.11
C TYR A 5 -17.84 0.44 -9.20
N TYR A 6 -17.33 -0.12 -8.11
CA TYR A 6 -16.27 0.47 -7.31
C TYR A 6 -15.02 -0.41 -7.42
N ILE A 7 -13.85 0.22 -7.35
CA ILE A 7 -12.56 -0.47 -7.26
C ILE A 7 -11.92 -0.17 -5.92
N GLY A 8 -11.46 -1.21 -5.24
CA GLY A 8 -10.76 -1.14 -3.96
C GLY A 8 -9.34 -1.62 -4.08
N PHE A 9 -8.42 -0.97 -3.37
CA PHE A 9 -7.04 -1.36 -3.22
C PHE A 9 -6.72 -1.62 -1.75
N ASP A 10 -5.93 -2.68 -1.49
CA ASP A 10 -5.28 -2.90 -0.21
C ASP A 10 -3.77 -2.99 -0.46
N LEU A 11 -3.06 -1.91 -0.10
CA LEU A 11 -1.63 -1.78 -0.28
C LEU A 11 -0.91 -2.37 0.95
N GLY A 12 -0.67 -3.66 0.91
CA GLY A 12 0.10 -4.37 1.93
C GLY A 12 1.60 -4.37 1.68
N SER A 13 2.38 -4.88 2.63
CA SER A 13 3.83 -5.05 2.48
C SER A 13 4.22 -6.24 1.60
N SER A 14 3.37 -7.24 1.45
CA SER A 14 3.65 -8.40 0.60
C SER A 14 3.04 -8.29 -0.80
N SER A 15 1.93 -7.57 -0.95
CA SER A 15 1.23 -7.42 -2.23
C SER A 15 0.24 -6.27 -2.20
N VAL A 16 -0.13 -5.81 -3.39
CA VAL A 16 -1.29 -4.95 -3.62
C VAL A 16 -2.48 -5.83 -3.99
N LYS A 17 -3.53 -5.80 -3.20
CA LYS A 17 -4.80 -6.45 -3.55
C LYS A 17 -5.69 -5.47 -4.29
N VAL A 18 -6.41 -5.96 -5.29
CA VAL A 18 -7.36 -5.18 -6.08
C VAL A 18 -8.68 -5.93 -6.11
N ALA A 19 -9.77 -5.24 -5.78
CA ALA A 19 -11.11 -5.78 -5.84
C ALA A 19 -12.02 -4.88 -6.67
N ILE A 20 -12.89 -5.47 -7.47
CA ILE A 20 -13.97 -4.79 -8.19
C ILE A 20 -15.28 -5.31 -7.63
N VAL A 21 -16.14 -4.40 -7.20
CA VAL A 21 -17.45 -4.73 -6.67
C VAL A 21 -18.56 -4.03 -7.44
N ASP A 22 -19.72 -4.67 -7.52
CA ASP A 22 -20.94 -4.04 -8.04
C ASP A 22 -21.37 -2.93 -7.08
N ALA A 23 -21.60 -1.72 -7.62
CA ALA A 23 -21.90 -0.55 -6.82
C ALA A 23 -23.31 -0.59 -6.17
N LEU A 24 -24.22 -1.37 -6.73
CA LEU A 24 -25.58 -1.48 -6.22
C LEU A 24 -25.71 -2.59 -5.18
N THR A 25 -25.14 -3.77 -5.46
CA THR A 25 -25.32 -4.97 -4.65
C THR A 25 -24.20 -5.19 -3.64
N GLY A 26 -23.02 -4.59 -3.86
CA GLY A 26 -21.81 -4.87 -3.10
C GLY A 26 -21.17 -6.24 -3.42
N GLU A 27 -21.68 -6.93 -4.44
CA GLU A 27 -21.14 -8.23 -4.85
C GLU A 27 -19.72 -8.09 -5.38
N ASN A 28 -18.84 -8.99 -4.95
CA ASN A 28 -17.47 -9.05 -5.45
C ASN A 28 -17.43 -9.65 -6.85
N ILE A 29 -17.12 -8.84 -7.86
CA ILE A 29 -17.00 -9.27 -9.25
C ILE A 29 -15.67 -9.97 -9.49
N LEU A 30 -14.57 -9.41 -8.92
CA LEU A 30 -13.23 -9.94 -9.06
C LEU A 30 -12.37 -9.47 -7.91
N SER A 31 -11.49 -10.35 -7.44
CA SER A 31 -10.39 -9.99 -6.54
C SER A 31 -9.11 -10.65 -7.01
N LEU A 32 -8.02 -9.90 -7.00
CA LEU A 32 -6.69 -10.39 -7.34
C LEU A 32 -5.61 -9.65 -6.53
N HIS A 33 -4.38 -10.12 -6.64
CA HIS A 33 -3.22 -9.45 -6.06
C HIS A 33 -2.05 -9.37 -7.05
N GLU A 34 -1.22 -8.35 -6.85
CA GLU A 34 0.05 -8.12 -7.56
C GLU A 34 1.15 -7.76 -6.54
N PRO A 35 2.37 -8.26 -6.74
CA PRO A 35 2.77 -9.31 -7.69
C PRO A 35 2.22 -10.68 -7.29
N LYS A 36 2.37 -11.67 -8.17
CA LYS A 36 1.99 -13.07 -7.86
C LYS A 36 2.86 -13.70 -6.77
N HIS A 37 4.08 -13.20 -6.63
CA HIS A 37 5.00 -13.50 -5.53
C HIS A 37 5.04 -12.32 -4.56
N GLU A 38 5.50 -12.54 -3.35
CA GLU A 38 5.61 -11.46 -2.38
C GLU A 38 6.56 -10.35 -2.87
N MET A 39 6.21 -9.10 -2.56
CA MET A 39 7.10 -7.96 -2.77
C MET A 39 8.35 -8.12 -1.90
N SER A 40 9.50 -7.76 -2.46
CA SER A 40 10.75 -7.79 -1.73
C SER A 40 10.77 -6.80 -0.58
N ILE A 41 11.25 -7.23 0.58
CA ILE A 41 11.63 -6.36 1.68
C ILE A 41 13.15 -6.28 1.66
N LEU A 42 13.67 -5.07 1.58
CA LEU A 42 15.10 -4.80 1.62
C LEU A 42 15.56 -4.66 3.07
N SER A 43 16.55 -5.45 3.46
CA SER A 43 17.12 -5.45 4.80
C SER A 43 18.65 -5.39 4.67
N GLU A 44 19.18 -4.20 4.43
CA GLU A 44 20.62 -3.98 4.26
C GLU A 44 21.39 -4.09 5.58
N GLN A 45 20.71 -3.92 6.70
CA GLN A 45 21.25 -4.07 8.05
C GLN A 45 20.25 -4.81 8.93
N ILE A 46 20.76 -5.34 10.04
CA ILE A 46 19.89 -5.95 11.07
C ILE A 46 18.88 -4.91 11.51
N ASP A 47 17.65 -5.34 11.74
CA ASP A 47 16.52 -4.52 12.18
C ASP A 47 15.97 -3.53 11.12
N TRP A 48 16.52 -3.51 9.91
CA TRP A 48 16.02 -2.68 8.82
C TRP A 48 15.00 -3.43 7.98
N ALA A 49 13.92 -2.72 7.61
CA ALA A 49 12.93 -3.21 6.66
C ALA A 49 12.46 -2.06 5.78
N GLU A 50 12.79 -2.14 4.49
CA GLU A 50 12.50 -1.08 3.52
C GLU A 50 11.85 -1.65 2.26
N GLN A 51 11.09 -0.81 1.57
CA GLN A 51 10.54 -1.08 0.25
C GLN A 51 10.66 0.13 -0.65
N ASN A 52 10.78 -0.09 -1.96
CA ASN A 52 10.76 0.98 -2.94
C ASN A 52 9.30 1.46 -3.16
N PRO A 53 8.94 2.72 -2.88
CA PRO A 53 7.57 3.22 -3.08
C PRO A 53 7.09 3.14 -4.54
N GLU A 54 8.01 3.21 -5.52
CA GLU A 54 7.66 3.11 -6.94
C GLU A 54 7.14 1.71 -7.32
N ASP A 55 7.55 0.68 -6.57
CA ASP A 55 7.04 -0.68 -6.78
C ASP A 55 5.56 -0.76 -6.41
N TRP A 56 5.12 -0.07 -5.36
CA TRP A 56 3.72 -0.02 -4.97
C TRP A 56 2.86 0.56 -6.08
N TRP A 57 3.28 1.69 -6.66
CA TRP A 57 2.57 2.30 -7.78
C TRP A 57 2.55 1.39 -9.01
N THR A 58 3.66 0.75 -9.31
CA THR A 58 3.78 -0.21 -10.40
C THR A 58 2.77 -1.36 -10.24
N TYR A 59 2.65 -1.92 -9.04
CA TYR A 59 1.72 -3.01 -8.76
C TYR A 59 0.26 -2.55 -8.72
N ILE A 60 -0.04 -1.35 -8.23
CA ILE A 60 -1.38 -0.75 -8.37
C ILE A 60 -1.77 -0.67 -9.85
N CYS A 61 -0.91 -0.12 -10.69
CA CYS A 61 -1.17 0.00 -12.12
C CYS A 61 -1.34 -1.36 -12.82
N LYS A 62 -0.46 -2.32 -12.52
CA LYS A 62 -0.54 -3.68 -13.07
C LYS A 62 -1.82 -4.39 -12.61
N GLY A 63 -2.11 -4.34 -11.33
CA GLY A 63 -3.30 -4.96 -10.75
C GLY A 63 -4.58 -4.38 -11.31
N THR A 64 -4.66 -3.04 -11.45
CA THR A 64 -5.80 -2.36 -12.05
C THR A 64 -6.06 -2.82 -13.49
N LYS A 65 -5.02 -2.78 -14.32
CA LYS A 65 -5.13 -3.21 -15.73
C LYS A 65 -5.58 -4.67 -15.84
N ARG A 66 -5.01 -5.54 -15.01
CA ARG A 66 -5.36 -6.95 -14.99
C ARG A 66 -6.80 -7.16 -14.50
N ALA A 67 -7.21 -6.46 -13.43
CA ALA A 67 -8.55 -6.59 -12.89
C ALA A 67 -9.63 -6.16 -13.89
N ILE A 68 -9.44 -5.04 -14.58
CA ILE A 68 -10.36 -4.57 -15.63
C ILE A 68 -10.42 -5.57 -16.78
N ASN A 69 -9.28 -6.08 -17.22
CA ASN A 69 -9.22 -7.02 -18.34
C ASN A 69 -9.86 -8.38 -18.02
N GLU A 70 -9.60 -8.93 -16.82
CA GLU A 70 -10.13 -10.22 -16.40
C GLU A 70 -11.64 -10.15 -16.07
N SER A 71 -12.10 -9.06 -15.46
CA SER A 71 -13.53 -8.85 -15.15
C SER A 71 -14.37 -8.51 -16.40
N LYS A 72 -13.73 -8.07 -17.48
CA LYS A 72 -14.38 -7.63 -18.73
C LYS A 72 -15.39 -6.49 -18.53
N ILE A 73 -15.25 -5.71 -17.47
CA ILE A 73 -16.08 -4.54 -17.22
C ILE A 73 -15.64 -3.36 -18.10
N ASP A 74 -16.57 -2.43 -18.33
CA ASP A 74 -16.22 -1.14 -18.90
C ASP A 74 -15.63 -0.24 -17.80
N ALA A 75 -14.35 0.12 -17.94
CA ALA A 75 -13.63 0.96 -16.98
C ALA A 75 -14.31 2.33 -16.76
N SER A 76 -15.03 2.88 -17.76
CA SER A 76 -15.77 4.13 -17.63
C SER A 76 -16.92 4.04 -16.62
N ARG A 77 -17.31 2.84 -16.22
CA ARG A 77 -18.35 2.56 -15.22
C ARG A 77 -17.83 2.42 -13.79
N ILE A 78 -16.54 2.53 -13.60
CA ILE A 78 -15.96 2.62 -12.24
C ILE A 78 -16.22 4.04 -11.73
N LYS A 79 -16.98 4.15 -10.62
CA LYS A 79 -17.47 5.44 -10.08
C LYS A 79 -16.68 5.91 -8.87
N ALA A 80 -16.02 5.01 -8.17
CA ALA A 80 -15.23 5.38 -7.01
C ALA A 80 -14.04 4.42 -6.81
N ILE A 81 -13.03 4.94 -6.11
CA ILE A 81 -11.83 4.22 -5.67
C ILE A 81 -11.80 4.26 -4.15
N GLY A 82 -11.63 3.08 -3.53
CA GLY A 82 -11.32 2.95 -2.11
C GLY A 82 -9.89 2.47 -1.92
N ILE A 83 -9.18 2.99 -0.91
CA ILE A 83 -7.80 2.61 -0.64
C ILE A 83 -7.64 2.29 0.84
N SER A 84 -7.14 1.09 1.13
CA SER A 84 -6.56 0.69 2.39
C SER A 84 -5.05 0.49 2.19
N TYR A 85 -4.26 0.71 3.23
CA TYR A 85 -2.80 0.62 3.11
C TYR A 85 -2.13 0.25 4.42
N GLN A 86 -0.91 -0.29 4.33
CA GLN A 86 -0.07 -0.52 5.50
C GLN A 86 0.22 0.80 6.22
N MET A 87 0.15 0.79 7.55
CA MET A 87 0.37 1.98 8.37
C MET A 87 1.81 2.04 8.92
N HIS A 88 2.14 3.16 9.57
CA HIS A 88 3.44 3.38 10.24
C HIS A 88 4.67 3.40 9.32
N GLY A 89 4.47 3.45 8.01
CA GLY A 89 5.57 3.62 7.05
C GLY A 89 6.02 5.08 6.95
N LEU A 90 7.31 5.27 6.62
CA LEU A 90 7.88 6.59 6.37
C LEU A 90 8.32 6.68 4.91
N VAL A 91 7.65 7.52 4.12
CA VAL A 91 8.04 7.91 2.77
C VAL A 91 8.49 9.37 2.78
N ILE A 92 9.69 9.63 2.32
CA ILE A 92 10.23 10.99 2.20
C ILE A 92 10.33 11.34 0.72
N VAL A 93 9.75 12.47 0.34
CA VAL A 93 9.73 12.95 -1.05
C VAL A 93 10.37 14.34 -1.18
N ASP A 94 10.86 14.65 -2.36
CA ASP A 94 11.33 15.99 -2.72
C ASP A 94 10.16 16.93 -3.09
N LYS A 95 10.49 18.17 -3.48
CA LYS A 95 9.49 19.17 -3.92
C LYS A 95 8.72 18.76 -5.19
N LYS A 96 9.22 17.77 -5.93
CA LYS A 96 8.58 17.21 -7.13
C LYS A 96 7.82 15.93 -6.83
N MET A 97 7.63 15.59 -5.55
CA MET A 97 6.98 14.37 -5.07
C MET A 97 7.72 13.08 -5.48
N GLN A 98 9.04 13.17 -5.72
CA GLN A 98 9.85 11.99 -6.01
C GLN A 98 10.42 11.40 -4.71
N PRO A 99 10.36 10.09 -4.51
CA PRO A 99 10.95 9.45 -3.34
C PRO A 99 12.46 9.73 -3.26
N LEU A 100 12.93 10.18 -2.11
CA LEU A 100 14.35 10.44 -1.86
C LEU A 100 15.13 9.19 -1.47
N ARG A 101 14.43 8.16 -1.01
CA ARG A 101 14.98 6.88 -0.60
C ARG A 101 13.88 5.83 -0.53
N ASN A 102 14.26 4.59 -0.28
CA ASN A 102 13.32 3.53 0.07
C ASN A 102 12.50 3.92 1.31
N SER A 103 11.24 3.53 1.32
CA SER A 103 10.34 3.69 2.45
C SER A 103 10.75 2.77 3.59
N ILE A 104 10.85 3.30 4.80
CA ILE A 104 10.93 2.49 6.01
C ILE A 104 9.52 1.97 6.29
N ILE A 105 9.34 0.65 6.35
CA ILE A 105 8.02 0.04 6.53
C ILE A 105 7.77 -0.36 7.98
N TRP A 106 6.53 -0.72 8.30
CA TRP A 106 6.02 -0.93 9.66
C TRP A 106 6.79 -1.96 10.51
N CYS A 107 7.43 -2.94 9.90
CA CYS A 107 8.20 -3.97 10.60
C CYS A 107 9.67 -3.59 10.85
N ASP A 108 10.09 -2.38 10.44
CA ASP A 108 11.42 -1.85 10.74
C ASP A 108 11.55 -1.52 12.22
N SER A 109 12.64 -1.92 12.85
CA SER A 109 12.87 -1.70 14.28
C SER A 109 14.09 -0.84 14.61
N ARG A 110 14.71 -0.21 13.58
CA ARG A 110 15.90 0.67 13.78
C ARG A 110 15.69 1.81 14.77
N ALA A 111 14.45 2.31 14.91
CA ALA A 111 14.12 3.41 15.80
C ALA A 111 13.86 3.00 17.26
N VAL A 112 13.80 1.70 17.57
CA VAL A 112 13.45 1.21 18.92
C VAL A 112 14.43 1.74 19.97
N SER A 113 15.74 1.67 19.72
CA SER A 113 16.76 2.18 20.66
C SER A 113 16.70 3.70 20.84
N ILE A 114 16.35 4.43 19.78
CA ILE A 114 16.18 5.89 19.82
C ILE A 114 14.93 6.25 20.63
N GLY A 115 13.82 5.55 20.39
CA GLY A 115 12.59 5.73 21.15
C GLY A 115 12.77 5.44 22.65
N LYS A 116 13.49 4.37 22.98
CA LYS A 116 13.82 4.04 24.37
C LYS A 116 14.61 5.16 25.05
N LYS A 117 15.68 5.65 24.42
CA LYS A 117 16.48 6.79 24.93
C LYS A 117 15.64 8.06 25.08
N ALA A 118 14.78 8.37 24.10
CA ALA A 118 13.89 9.51 24.19
C ALA A 118 12.93 9.40 25.36
N PHE A 119 12.33 8.24 25.56
CA PHE A 119 11.44 7.99 26.69
C PHE A 119 12.15 8.15 28.06
N GLU A 120 13.35 7.60 28.22
CA GLU A 120 14.17 7.74 29.43
C GLU A 120 14.51 9.21 29.72
N ASN A 121 14.78 10.03 28.68
CA ASN A 121 15.16 11.44 28.83
C ASN A 121 13.97 12.39 29.04
N LEU A 122 12.80 12.05 28.52
CA LEU A 122 11.62 12.91 28.63
C LEU A 122 10.90 12.79 29.98
N THR A 123 11.35 11.89 30.84
CA THR A 123 10.77 11.60 32.15
C THR A 123 9.24 11.58 32.20
N THR A 124 8.68 10.71 32.98
CA THR A 124 7.23 10.45 33.21
C THR A 124 6.33 11.68 33.47
N LYS A 125 6.86 12.89 33.50
CA LYS A 125 6.10 14.14 33.67
C LYS A 125 5.57 14.76 32.39
N ARG A 126 5.88 14.23 31.20
CA ARG A 126 5.47 14.79 29.90
C ARG A 126 4.88 13.76 28.93
N CYS A 127 4.69 12.55 29.33
CA CYS A 127 3.99 11.52 28.55
C CYS A 127 2.63 11.22 29.16
#